data_6031b3e3370fd8e329f8eec32c6c8b6e
#
_entry.id   6031b3e3370fd8e329f8eec32c6c8b6e
#
_cell.length_a   1.000
_cell.length_b   1.000
_cell.length_c   1.000
_cell.angle_alpha   90.00
_cell.angle_beta   90.00
_cell.angle_gamma   90.00
#
_symmetry.space_group_name_H-M   'P 1'
#
loop_
_entity.id
_entity.type
_entity.pdbx_description
1 polymer ?
#
loop_
_entity_poly.entity_id
_entity_poly.type
_entity_poly.pdbx_seq_one_letter_code
_entity_poly.pdbx_strand_id
1 'polypeptide(L)'
;MVDYNNFANKFAKSRKNMKWEEIDYFLEKIDKNNDLKILDIWCGSWRLLEQFSQNFNIDKIDYFWLDLSSEMLVVAKKNFPNKNFLNLNMLNVDKIKNKFNNIFFIASYHHLDNIEDREETLKKAYNLLEKWWRIFMTNWALNSEINNEKYNKALIKNSENKFKSTDYNIVFWENDRYYHCFDLSELEYLATKNNFRIIENRLFDSKRNFITILEK
;
A
#
# COMPACT_ATOMS: atom_id res chain seq x y z
N MET A 1 -4.31 -12.28 8.61
CA MET A 1 -3.60 -10.96 8.60
C MET A 1 -2.53 -10.97 9.68
N VAL A 2 -1.28 -10.60 9.40
CA VAL A 2 -0.14 -10.73 10.34
C VAL A 2 -0.20 -9.67 11.43
N ASP A 3 0.02 -10.09 12.67
CA ASP A 3 0.19 -9.18 13.81
C ASP A 3 1.63 -8.69 13.91
N TYR A 4 1.85 -7.40 13.63
CA TYR A 4 3.16 -6.75 13.69
C TYR A 4 3.54 -6.26 15.11
N ASN A 5 2.68 -6.40 16.12
CA ASN A 5 2.92 -5.85 17.45
C ASN A 5 4.22 -6.39 18.06
N ASN A 6 4.47 -7.70 17.93
CA ASN A 6 5.64 -8.35 18.56
C ASN A 6 6.99 -7.99 17.95
N PHE A 7 7.04 -7.40 16.76
CA PHE A 7 8.30 -7.09 16.05
C PHE A 7 8.34 -5.74 15.36
N ALA A 8 7.42 -4.83 15.68
CA ALA A 8 7.30 -3.49 15.08
C ALA A 8 8.64 -2.73 15.05
N ASN A 9 9.36 -2.67 16.16
CA ASN A 9 10.66 -1.99 16.25
C ASN A 9 11.73 -2.63 15.35
N LYS A 10 11.78 -3.97 15.29
CA LYS A 10 12.74 -4.71 14.44
C LYS A 10 12.42 -4.49 12.97
N PHE A 11 11.13 -4.53 12.62
CA PHE A 11 10.65 -4.24 11.26
C PHE A 11 11.01 -2.81 10.84
N ALA A 12 10.68 -1.82 11.67
CA ALA A 12 10.99 -0.43 11.41
C ALA A 12 12.49 -0.18 11.18
N LYS A 13 13.35 -0.72 12.04
CA LYS A 13 14.82 -0.63 11.90
C LYS A 13 15.31 -1.26 10.60
N SER A 14 14.76 -2.42 10.19
CA SER A 14 15.17 -3.11 8.97
C SER A 14 14.83 -2.35 7.69
N ARG A 15 13.94 -1.37 7.76
CA ARG A 15 13.44 -0.59 6.63
C ARG A 15 13.97 0.86 6.60
N LYS A 16 14.67 1.30 7.65
CA LYS A 16 15.10 2.70 7.83
C LYS A 16 15.89 3.28 6.65
N ASN A 17 16.70 2.49 5.97
CA ASN A 17 17.54 2.96 4.86
C ASN A 17 17.07 2.47 3.49
N MET A 18 15.86 1.92 3.40
CA MET A 18 15.34 1.38 2.17
C MET A 18 14.61 2.48 1.40
N LYS A 19 15.20 2.93 0.31
CA LYS A 19 14.54 3.79 -0.67
C LYS A 19 13.76 2.93 -1.67
N TRP A 20 12.60 3.41 -2.05
CA TRP A 20 11.77 2.82 -3.08
C TRP A 20 11.60 3.82 -4.22
N GLU A 21 12.16 3.47 -5.36
CA GLU A 21 12.07 4.28 -6.58
C GLU A 21 10.63 4.51 -7.02
N GLU A 22 9.75 3.54 -6.73
CA GLU A 22 8.31 3.65 -6.98
C GLU A 22 7.68 4.80 -6.22
N ILE A 23 8.12 5.05 -4.97
CA ILE A 23 7.61 6.18 -4.18
C ILE A 23 8.09 7.49 -4.78
N ASP A 24 9.37 7.62 -5.14
CA ASP A 24 9.90 8.83 -5.78
C ASP A 24 9.13 9.11 -7.08
N TYR A 25 8.88 8.07 -7.89
CA TYR A 25 8.07 8.17 -9.09
C TYR A 25 6.64 8.65 -8.83
N PHE A 26 5.99 8.16 -7.77
CA PHE A 26 4.65 8.63 -7.38
C PHE A 26 4.66 10.09 -6.93
N LEU A 27 5.69 10.52 -6.18
CA LEU A 27 5.82 11.90 -5.71
C LEU A 27 5.94 12.91 -6.86
N GLU A 28 6.51 12.51 -8.01
CA GLU A 28 6.56 13.32 -9.22
C GLU A 28 5.19 13.54 -9.86
N LYS A 29 4.22 12.65 -9.60
CA LYS A 29 2.85 12.70 -10.13
C LYS A 29 1.88 13.50 -9.26
N ILE A 30 2.33 13.96 -8.10
CA ILE A 30 1.51 14.74 -7.16
C ILE A 30 1.65 16.22 -7.48
N ASP A 31 0.52 16.90 -7.56
CA ASP A 31 0.51 18.36 -7.70
C ASP A 31 0.98 19.03 -6.41
N LYS A 32 2.11 19.73 -6.50
CA LYS A 32 2.76 20.41 -5.38
C LYS A 32 2.10 21.74 -4.98
N ASN A 33 1.19 22.24 -5.80
CA ASN A 33 0.54 23.54 -5.59
C ASN A 33 -0.74 23.46 -4.76
N ASN A 34 -1.20 22.25 -4.45
CA ASN A 34 -2.42 22.04 -3.69
C ASN A 34 -2.13 21.73 -2.21
N ASP A 35 -3.07 22.05 -1.35
CA ASP A 35 -3.10 21.57 0.03
C ASP A 35 -3.28 20.05 0.02
N LEU A 36 -2.26 19.33 0.47
CA LEU A 36 -2.27 17.87 0.41
C LEU A 36 -2.90 17.28 1.66
N LYS A 37 -3.94 16.46 1.43
CA LYS A 37 -4.56 15.61 2.43
C LYS A 37 -4.41 14.14 2.04
N ILE A 38 -3.57 13.44 2.77
CA ILE A 38 -3.06 12.12 2.40
C ILE A 38 -3.54 11.07 3.39
N LEU A 39 -3.99 9.93 2.87
CA LEU A 39 -4.20 8.71 3.64
C LEU A 39 -3.20 7.64 3.20
N ASP A 40 -2.36 7.20 4.13
CA ASP A 40 -1.41 6.09 3.95
C ASP A 40 -1.95 4.85 4.67
N ILE A 41 -2.35 3.85 3.87
CA ILE A 41 -3.05 2.65 4.37
C ILE A 41 -2.06 1.51 4.56
N TRP A 42 -1.97 1.03 5.82
CA TRP A 42 -1.01 0.01 6.26
C TRP A 42 0.42 0.47 6.07
N CYS A 43 0.63 1.66 6.55
CA CYS A 43 1.85 2.44 6.38
C CYS A 43 3.10 1.80 6.98
N GLY A 44 2.98 0.84 7.88
CA GLY A 44 4.12 0.29 8.61
C GLY A 44 4.95 1.39 9.27
N SER A 45 6.23 1.46 8.93
CA SER A 45 7.16 2.44 9.49
C SER A 45 7.36 3.61 8.54
N TRP A 46 6.80 4.77 8.80
CA TRP A 46 7.04 6.14 8.29
C TRP A 46 7.73 6.37 6.92
N ARG A 47 8.07 5.34 6.14
CA ARG A 47 8.85 5.43 4.88
C ARG A 47 8.28 6.40 3.86
N LEU A 48 6.98 6.31 3.63
CA LEU A 48 6.33 7.18 2.66
C LEU A 48 6.49 8.64 3.09
N LEU A 49 6.21 8.98 4.35
CA LEU A 49 6.35 10.37 4.83
C LEU A 49 7.81 10.82 4.87
N GLU A 50 8.78 9.94 5.15
CA GLU A 50 10.19 10.25 5.07
C GLU A 50 10.61 10.65 3.65
N GLN A 51 10.15 9.93 2.62
CA GLN A 51 10.39 10.32 1.22
C GLN A 51 9.62 11.61 0.84
N PHE A 52 8.39 11.79 1.34
CA PHE A 52 7.69 13.07 1.19
C PHE A 52 8.50 14.24 1.73
N SER A 53 9.15 14.09 2.88
CA SER A 53 9.93 15.18 3.50
C SER A 53 11.10 15.68 2.66
N GLN A 54 11.56 14.90 1.71
CA GLN A 54 12.63 15.27 0.78
C GLN A 54 12.14 16.19 -0.37
N ASN A 55 10.84 16.15 -0.68
CA ASN A 55 10.25 16.82 -1.84
C ASN A 55 9.19 17.86 -1.48
N PHE A 56 8.63 17.79 -0.26
CA PHE A 56 7.49 18.58 0.19
C PHE A 56 7.74 19.15 1.60
N ASN A 57 7.14 20.30 1.88
CA ASN A 57 7.04 20.77 3.26
C ASN A 57 5.98 19.94 4.00
N ILE A 58 6.41 18.94 4.76
CA ILE A 58 5.50 18.01 5.46
C ILE A 58 4.62 18.68 6.51
N ASP A 59 5.01 19.84 7.05
CA ASP A 59 4.19 20.57 8.03
C ASP A 59 2.89 21.10 7.41
N LYS A 60 2.89 21.32 6.10
CA LYS A 60 1.71 21.74 5.32
C LYS A 60 0.84 20.57 4.84
N ILE A 61 1.26 19.32 5.07
CA ILE A 61 0.52 18.13 4.64
C ILE A 61 -0.35 17.63 5.78
N ASP A 62 -1.66 17.55 5.55
CA ASP A 62 -2.59 16.86 6.45
C ASP A 62 -2.49 15.35 6.21
N TYR A 63 -1.60 14.70 6.95
CA TYR A 63 -1.24 13.31 6.75
C TYR A 63 -1.88 12.41 7.78
N PHE A 64 -2.56 11.37 7.30
CA PHE A 64 -3.21 10.35 8.09
C PHE A 64 -2.51 9.01 7.90
N TRP A 65 -2.02 8.46 8.99
CA TRP A 65 -1.47 7.12 9.07
C TRP A 65 -2.49 6.12 9.56
N LEU A 66 -2.73 5.07 8.77
CA LEU A 66 -3.59 3.96 9.16
C LEU A 66 -2.76 2.68 9.24
N ASP A 67 -2.78 2.03 10.39
CA ASP A 67 -2.21 0.70 10.57
C ASP A 67 -3.03 -0.12 11.57
N LEU A 68 -3.06 -1.44 11.37
CA LEU A 68 -3.70 -2.37 12.30
C LEU A 68 -2.87 -2.54 13.58
N SER A 69 -1.54 -2.46 13.46
CA SER A 69 -0.61 -2.59 14.59
C SER A 69 -0.50 -1.29 15.38
N SER A 70 -0.98 -1.30 16.62
CA SER A 70 -0.82 -0.19 17.55
C SER A 70 0.66 0.14 17.81
N GLU A 71 1.52 -0.89 17.89
CA GLU A 71 2.97 -0.72 18.11
C GLU A 71 3.65 -0.03 16.94
N MET A 72 3.25 -0.33 15.69
CA MET A 72 3.75 0.40 14.53
C MET A 72 3.38 1.89 14.60
N LEU A 73 2.15 2.20 15.00
CA LEU A 73 1.71 3.58 15.17
C LEU A 73 2.43 4.30 16.32
N VAL A 74 2.76 3.61 17.41
CA VAL A 74 3.59 4.17 18.50
C VAL A 74 4.95 4.58 17.97
N VAL A 75 5.59 3.72 17.17
CA VAL A 75 6.89 4.02 16.56
C VAL A 75 6.79 5.19 15.56
N ALA A 76 5.75 5.23 14.74
CA ALA A 76 5.50 6.30 13.79
C ALA A 76 5.24 7.64 14.50
N LYS A 77 4.39 7.65 15.52
CA LYS A 77 4.06 8.84 16.32
C LYS A 77 5.27 9.44 17.03
N LYS A 78 6.22 8.60 17.47
CA LYS A 78 7.47 9.08 18.08
C LYS A 78 8.31 9.90 17.10
N ASN A 79 8.30 9.57 15.82
CA ASN A 79 9.07 10.26 14.79
C ASN A 79 8.32 11.47 14.20
N PHE A 80 6.98 11.42 14.18
CA PHE A 80 6.12 12.46 13.57
C PHE A 80 4.91 12.79 14.47
N PRO A 81 5.15 13.41 15.66
CA PRO A 81 4.11 13.57 16.70
C PRO A 81 2.91 14.43 16.26
N ASN A 82 3.09 15.29 15.26
CA ASN A 82 2.07 16.24 14.78
C ASN A 82 1.21 15.69 13.64
N LYS A 83 1.23 14.37 13.38
CA LYS A 83 0.43 13.76 12.32
C LYS A 83 -0.74 12.95 12.90
N ASN A 84 -1.69 12.60 12.04
CA ASN A 84 -2.88 11.86 12.43
C ASN A 84 -2.62 10.35 12.37
N PHE A 85 -2.97 9.61 13.43
CA PHE A 85 -2.77 8.17 13.53
C PHE A 85 -4.09 7.45 13.77
N LEU A 86 -4.40 6.47 12.93
CA LEU A 86 -5.63 5.70 12.95
C LEU A 86 -5.29 4.22 13.17
N ASN A 87 -5.58 3.70 14.37
CA ASN A 87 -5.48 2.26 14.61
C ASN A 87 -6.73 1.57 14.09
N LEU A 88 -6.66 1.13 12.83
CA LEU A 88 -7.80 0.61 12.12
C LEU A 88 -7.36 -0.44 11.08
N ASN A 89 -8.21 -1.46 10.89
CA ASN A 89 -8.05 -2.39 9.79
C ASN A 89 -8.40 -1.70 8.45
N MET A 90 -7.64 -1.96 7.38
CA MET A 90 -7.94 -1.41 6.06
C MET A 90 -9.32 -1.82 5.52
N LEU A 91 -9.87 -2.94 5.96
CA LEU A 91 -11.25 -3.36 5.65
C LEU A 91 -12.32 -2.41 6.21
N ASN A 92 -11.97 -1.57 7.15
CA ASN A 92 -12.87 -0.66 7.86
C ASN A 92 -12.59 0.82 7.56
N VAL A 93 -11.94 1.13 6.42
CA VAL A 93 -11.60 2.53 6.06
C VAL A 93 -12.85 3.42 5.90
N ASP A 94 -14.02 2.84 5.67
CA ASP A 94 -15.32 3.54 5.65
C ASP A 94 -15.69 4.21 6.98
N LYS A 95 -15.05 3.83 8.09
CA LYS A 95 -15.22 4.51 9.39
C LYS A 95 -14.54 5.88 9.44
N ILE A 96 -13.66 6.17 8.48
CA ILE A 96 -13.00 7.47 8.35
C ILE A 96 -13.99 8.45 7.72
N LYS A 97 -14.21 9.59 8.38
CA LYS A 97 -15.14 10.63 7.90
C LYS A 97 -14.49 11.66 6.97
N ASN A 98 -13.16 11.67 6.94
CA ASN A 98 -12.38 12.58 6.13
C ASN A 98 -12.42 12.20 4.64
N LYS A 99 -12.27 13.19 3.76
CA LYS A 99 -11.94 12.98 2.35
C LYS A 99 -10.46 13.25 2.13
N PHE A 100 -9.90 12.65 1.11
CA PHE A 100 -8.47 12.73 0.79
C PHE A 100 -8.28 13.05 -0.69
N ASN A 101 -7.21 13.79 -0.97
CA ASN A 101 -6.82 13.99 -2.36
C ASN A 101 -5.82 12.93 -2.85
N ASN A 102 -5.07 12.30 -1.96
CA ASN A 102 -4.25 11.15 -2.35
C ASN A 102 -4.38 10.04 -1.31
N ILE A 103 -4.52 8.81 -1.79
CA ILE A 103 -4.54 7.60 -0.95
C ILE A 103 -3.41 6.68 -1.43
N PHE A 104 -2.65 6.14 -0.49
CA PHE A 104 -1.52 5.26 -0.78
C PHE A 104 -1.74 3.87 -0.20
N PHE A 105 -1.44 2.84 -1.01
CA PHE A 105 -1.30 1.46 -0.61
C PHE A 105 0.12 1.00 -0.96
N ILE A 106 1.07 1.29 -0.10
CA ILE A 106 2.48 0.96 -0.34
C ILE A 106 2.81 -0.41 0.23
N ALA A 107 2.88 -1.42 -0.64
CA ALA A 107 3.10 -2.82 -0.27
C ALA A 107 2.12 -3.31 0.81
N SER A 108 0.85 -2.94 0.68
CA SER A 108 -0.19 -3.23 1.67
C SER A 108 -1.40 -3.96 1.09
N TYR A 109 -1.91 -3.55 -0.06
CA TYR A 109 -3.13 -4.09 -0.66
C TYR A 109 -3.04 -5.59 -0.99
N HIS A 110 -1.86 -6.08 -1.31
CA HIS A 110 -1.59 -7.48 -1.60
C HIS A 110 -1.66 -8.42 -0.37
N HIS A 111 -1.95 -7.90 0.80
CA HIS A 111 -2.20 -8.71 1.99
C HIS A 111 -3.67 -9.11 2.18
N LEU A 112 -4.56 -8.61 1.35
CA LEU A 112 -5.96 -9.04 1.31
C LEU A 112 -6.06 -10.41 0.62
N ASP A 113 -6.58 -11.41 1.33
CA ASP A 113 -6.50 -12.81 0.95
C ASP A 113 -7.64 -13.29 0.02
N ASN A 114 -8.72 -12.53 -0.10
CA ASN A 114 -9.84 -12.85 -0.97
C ASN A 114 -10.24 -11.67 -1.86
N ILE A 115 -10.93 -11.97 -2.96
CA ILE A 115 -11.28 -10.95 -3.95
C ILE A 115 -12.36 -10.00 -3.43
N GLU A 116 -13.26 -10.48 -2.59
CA GLU A 116 -14.35 -9.71 -2.00
C GLU A 116 -13.78 -8.58 -1.12
N ASP A 117 -12.82 -8.88 -0.28
CA ASP A 117 -12.13 -7.89 0.57
C ASP A 117 -11.35 -6.88 -0.27
N ARG A 118 -10.71 -7.33 -1.36
CA ARG A 118 -10.03 -6.44 -2.31
C ARG A 118 -11.02 -5.48 -2.98
N GLU A 119 -12.12 -5.99 -3.51
CA GLU A 119 -13.17 -5.18 -4.13
C GLU A 119 -13.76 -4.16 -3.15
N GLU A 120 -14.14 -4.62 -1.97
CA GLU A 120 -14.81 -3.76 -0.98
C GLU A 120 -13.85 -2.69 -0.42
N THR A 121 -12.58 -3.04 -0.17
CA THR A 121 -11.58 -2.07 0.29
C THR A 121 -11.35 -0.98 -0.75
N LEU A 122 -11.25 -1.36 -2.04
CA LEU A 122 -11.03 -0.39 -3.11
C LEU A 122 -12.26 0.52 -3.32
N LYS A 123 -13.47 -0.03 -3.21
CA LYS A 123 -14.73 0.71 -3.23
C LYS A 123 -14.82 1.73 -2.08
N LYS A 124 -14.44 1.32 -0.87
CA LYS A 124 -14.39 2.22 0.29
C LYS A 124 -13.35 3.32 0.08
N ALA A 125 -12.18 2.99 -0.43
CA ALA A 125 -11.15 3.96 -0.76
C ALA A 125 -11.64 4.97 -1.84
N TYR A 126 -12.36 4.49 -2.87
CA TYR A 126 -13.01 5.37 -3.85
C TYR A 126 -13.94 6.40 -3.18
N ASN A 127 -14.72 5.97 -2.19
CA ASN A 127 -15.63 6.86 -1.47
C ASN A 127 -14.89 7.89 -0.61
N LEU A 128 -13.70 7.56 -0.10
CA LEU A 128 -12.86 8.50 0.66
C LEU A 128 -12.10 9.47 -0.23
N LEU A 129 -11.86 9.12 -1.50
CA LEU A 129 -11.13 9.96 -2.44
C LEU A 129 -12.02 11.10 -2.96
N GLU A 130 -11.47 12.29 -3.04
CA GLU A 130 -12.11 13.41 -3.71
C GLU A 130 -12.05 13.26 -5.24
N LYS A 131 -12.92 13.95 -5.97
CA LYS A 131 -12.98 13.87 -7.43
C LYS A 131 -11.71 14.42 -8.06
N TRP A 132 -11.21 13.74 -9.11
CA TRP A 132 -9.98 14.05 -9.86
C TRP A 132 -8.67 13.80 -9.10
N TRP A 133 -8.76 13.11 -7.94
CA TRP A 133 -7.60 12.74 -7.16
C TRP A 133 -7.28 11.24 -7.29
N ARG A 134 -6.14 10.81 -6.70
CA ARG A 134 -5.53 9.54 -7.08
C ARG A 134 -5.30 8.58 -5.92
N ILE A 135 -5.37 7.30 -6.27
CA ILE A 135 -4.81 6.22 -5.47
C ILE A 135 -3.49 5.78 -6.11
N PHE A 136 -2.47 5.62 -5.28
CA PHE A 136 -1.16 5.10 -5.66
C PHE A 136 -0.92 3.77 -4.96
N MET A 137 -0.59 2.74 -5.72
CA MET A 137 -0.39 1.39 -5.18
C MET A 137 0.94 0.81 -5.63
N THR A 138 1.63 0.15 -4.69
CA THR A 138 2.69 -0.81 -5.03
C THR A 138 2.29 -2.19 -4.53
N ASN A 139 2.43 -3.21 -5.37
CA ASN A 139 2.20 -4.60 -5.03
C ASN A 139 3.42 -5.43 -5.44
N TRP A 140 3.86 -6.35 -4.59
CA TRP A 140 5.03 -7.16 -4.90
C TRP A 140 4.79 -8.05 -6.11
N ALA A 141 5.68 -7.97 -7.10
CA ALA A 141 5.70 -8.83 -8.28
C ALA A 141 6.54 -10.08 -7.96
N LEU A 142 6.00 -10.97 -7.10
CA LEU A 142 6.71 -12.15 -6.60
C LEU A 142 7.06 -13.16 -7.70
N ASN A 143 6.30 -13.16 -8.79
CA ASN A 143 6.50 -13.97 -9.98
C ASN A 143 7.42 -13.33 -11.03
N SER A 144 7.93 -12.13 -10.79
CA SER A 144 8.87 -11.48 -11.71
C SER A 144 10.21 -12.21 -11.77
N GLU A 145 10.97 -12.00 -12.83
CA GLU A 145 12.28 -12.64 -13.03
C GLU A 145 13.27 -12.42 -11.88
N ILE A 146 13.18 -11.24 -11.20
CA ILE A 146 14.05 -10.89 -10.07
C ILE A 146 13.60 -11.56 -8.76
N ASN A 147 12.29 -11.71 -8.55
CA ASN A 147 11.75 -12.20 -7.31
C ASN A 147 11.49 -13.72 -7.31
N ASN A 148 11.21 -14.29 -8.48
CA ASN A 148 10.76 -15.66 -8.62
C ASN A 148 11.75 -16.68 -8.01
N GLU A 149 13.05 -16.55 -8.28
CA GLU A 149 14.07 -17.46 -7.73
C GLU A 149 14.02 -17.51 -6.18
N LYS A 150 13.81 -16.34 -5.57
CA LYS A 150 13.79 -16.22 -4.11
C LYS A 150 12.50 -16.72 -3.48
N TYR A 151 11.36 -16.52 -4.14
CA TYR A 151 10.04 -16.70 -3.52
C TYR A 151 9.24 -17.88 -4.08
N ASN A 152 9.68 -18.57 -5.16
CA ASN A 152 8.92 -19.66 -5.76
C ASN A 152 8.61 -20.82 -4.79
N LYS A 153 9.47 -21.05 -3.79
CA LYS A 153 9.24 -22.08 -2.76
C LYS A 153 8.09 -21.75 -1.81
N ALA A 154 7.72 -20.48 -1.73
CA ALA A 154 6.61 -19.98 -0.90
C ALA A 154 5.27 -19.93 -1.66
N LEU A 155 5.26 -20.31 -2.94
CA LEU A 155 4.06 -20.36 -3.78
C LEU A 155 3.05 -21.34 -3.20
N ILE A 156 1.81 -20.88 -2.99
CA ILE A 156 0.68 -21.72 -2.61
C ILE A 156 0.16 -22.39 -3.87
N LYS A 157 0.34 -23.70 -3.97
CA LYS A 157 -0.16 -24.49 -5.09
C LYS A 157 -1.69 -24.63 -4.98
N ASN A 158 -2.38 -24.47 -6.09
CA ASN A 158 -3.85 -24.59 -6.24
C ASN A 158 -4.68 -23.36 -5.82
N SER A 159 -4.15 -22.16 -5.94
CA SER A 159 -5.02 -21.00 -5.95
C SER A 159 -5.77 -20.94 -7.29
N GLU A 160 -6.96 -21.55 -7.36
CA GLU A 160 -7.88 -21.35 -8.48
C GLU A 160 -8.41 -19.92 -8.39
N ASN A 161 -7.94 -19.02 -9.26
CA ASN A 161 -8.55 -17.73 -9.41
C ASN A 161 -8.84 -17.43 -10.89
N LYS A 162 -9.79 -16.53 -11.11
CA LYS A 162 -10.22 -16.09 -12.45
C LYS A 162 -9.10 -15.47 -13.28
N PHE A 163 -8.07 -14.98 -12.61
CA PHE A 163 -6.92 -14.31 -13.18
C PHE A 163 -5.68 -15.19 -13.08
N LYS A 164 -4.57 -14.80 -13.67
CA LYS A 164 -3.27 -15.48 -13.54
C LYS A 164 -2.50 -15.07 -12.28
N SER A 165 -3.18 -14.46 -11.32
CA SER A 165 -2.62 -14.10 -10.03
C SER A 165 -2.28 -15.35 -9.22
N THR A 166 -1.28 -15.21 -8.34
CA THR A 166 -0.75 -16.32 -7.53
C THR A 166 -0.60 -15.91 -6.07
N ASP A 167 -0.73 -16.88 -5.18
CA ASP A 167 -0.66 -16.64 -3.75
C ASP A 167 0.64 -17.21 -3.17
N TYR A 168 1.16 -16.52 -2.18
CA TYR A 168 2.40 -16.90 -1.50
C TYR A 168 2.23 -16.84 0.01
N ASN A 169 2.87 -17.80 0.71
CA ASN A 169 3.04 -17.75 2.15
C ASN A 169 4.53 -17.63 2.48
N ILE A 170 4.96 -16.41 2.81
CA ILE A 170 6.37 -16.09 3.03
C ILE A 170 6.63 -15.99 4.52
N VAL A 171 7.55 -16.83 5.01
CA VAL A 171 8.02 -16.78 6.40
C VAL A 171 8.94 -15.57 6.59
N PHE A 172 8.58 -14.69 7.51
CA PHE A 172 9.37 -13.51 7.84
C PHE A 172 9.51 -13.39 9.37
N TRP A 173 10.73 -13.61 9.88
CA TRP A 173 11.01 -13.66 11.31
C TRP A 173 10.02 -14.55 12.10
N GLU A 174 9.92 -15.82 11.71
CA GLU A 174 9.07 -16.85 12.34
C GLU A 174 7.56 -16.61 12.19
N ASN A 175 7.14 -15.62 11.39
CA ASN A 175 5.75 -15.35 11.12
C ASN A 175 5.41 -15.62 9.66
N ASP A 176 4.37 -16.39 9.44
CA ASP A 176 3.80 -16.63 8.13
C ASP A 176 3.05 -15.39 7.65
N ARG A 177 3.33 -14.99 6.40
CA ARG A 177 2.72 -13.82 5.79
C ARG A 177 2.15 -14.18 4.44
N TYR A 178 0.86 -14.03 4.32
CA TYR A 178 0.16 -14.14 3.05
C TYR A 178 0.45 -12.95 2.15
N TYR A 179 0.69 -13.23 0.87
CA TYR A 179 0.84 -12.26 -0.20
C TYR A 179 0.08 -12.72 -1.44
N HIS A 180 -0.72 -11.83 -1.99
CA HIS A 180 -1.34 -12.01 -3.30
C HIS A 180 -0.49 -11.33 -4.36
N CYS A 181 0.13 -12.11 -5.25
CA CYS A 181 0.87 -11.59 -6.39
C CYS A 181 -0.11 -11.40 -7.55
N PHE A 182 -0.52 -10.17 -7.75
CA PHE A 182 -1.48 -9.79 -8.78
C PHE A 182 -1.00 -10.10 -10.20
N ASP A 183 -1.94 -10.54 -11.03
CA ASP A 183 -1.86 -10.30 -12.47
C ASP A 183 -2.39 -8.89 -12.77
N LEU A 184 -1.82 -8.21 -13.76
CA LEU A 184 -2.23 -6.85 -14.11
C LEU A 184 -3.71 -6.78 -14.53
N SER A 185 -4.25 -7.85 -15.12
CA SER A 185 -5.66 -7.92 -15.50
C SER A 185 -6.62 -7.96 -14.30
N GLU A 186 -6.17 -8.51 -13.15
CA GLU A 186 -6.96 -8.44 -11.91
C GLU A 186 -7.00 -7.01 -11.36
N LEU A 187 -5.87 -6.32 -11.32
CA LEU A 187 -5.82 -4.92 -10.89
C LEU A 187 -6.69 -4.03 -11.79
N GLU A 188 -6.67 -4.27 -13.10
CA GLU A 188 -7.53 -3.59 -14.06
C GLU A 188 -9.02 -3.88 -13.82
N TYR A 189 -9.38 -5.14 -13.59
CA TYR A 189 -10.74 -5.53 -13.24
C TYR A 189 -11.23 -4.84 -11.96
N LEU A 190 -10.43 -4.88 -10.89
CA LEU A 190 -10.75 -4.27 -9.60
C LEU A 190 -10.95 -2.75 -9.73
N ALA A 191 -10.08 -2.09 -10.48
CA ALA A 191 -10.17 -0.66 -10.75
C ALA A 191 -11.44 -0.30 -11.52
N THR A 192 -11.69 -0.99 -12.65
CA THR A 192 -12.84 -0.73 -13.53
C THR A 192 -14.16 -1.01 -12.81
N LYS A 193 -14.23 -2.12 -12.06
CA LYS A 193 -15.42 -2.48 -11.26
C LYS A 193 -15.77 -1.42 -10.22
N ASN A 194 -14.77 -0.71 -9.71
CA ASN A 194 -14.94 0.35 -8.72
C ASN A 194 -14.95 1.76 -9.32
N ASN A 195 -15.21 1.91 -10.63
CA ASN A 195 -15.36 3.16 -11.36
C ASN A 195 -14.11 4.06 -11.37
N PHE A 196 -12.93 3.49 -11.21
CA PHE A 196 -11.70 4.24 -11.38
C PHE A 196 -11.29 4.34 -12.85
N ARG A 197 -10.72 5.48 -13.22
CA ARG A 197 -9.91 5.62 -14.41
C ARG A 197 -8.50 5.15 -14.11
N ILE A 198 -8.00 4.21 -14.89
CA ILE A 198 -6.62 3.71 -14.77
C ILE A 198 -5.71 4.70 -15.48
N ILE A 199 -4.80 5.32 -14.74
CA ILE A 199 -3.76 6.20 -15.27
C ILE A 199 -2.55 5.36 -15.66
N GLU A 200 -2.20 4.39 -14.81
CA GLU A 200 -1.05 3.50 -15.03
C GLU A 200 -1.27 2.17 -14.29
N ASN A 201 -0.89 1.06 -14.94
CA ASN A 201 -0.93 -0.28 -14.33
C ASN A 201 0.12 -1.14 -15.04
N ARG A 202 1.29 -1.33 -14.42
CA ARG A 202 2.42 -2.04 -15.04
C ARG A 202 3.39 -2.60 -14.02
N LEU A 203 4.27 -3.48 -14.48
CA LEU A 203 5.50 -3.82 -13.76
C LEU A 203 6.42 -2.59 -13.75
N PHE A 204 6.91 -2.19 -12.58
CA PHE A 204 7.84 -1.07 -12.46
C PHE A 204 9.25 -1.45 -12.97
N ASP A 205 10.04 -0.46 -13.30
CA ASP A 205 11.35 -0.64 -13.97
C ASP A 205 12.33 -1.47 -13.13
N SER A 206 12.25 -1.38 -11.80
CA SER A 206 12.99 -2.25 -10.87
C SER A 206 12.60 -3.74 -10.95
N LYS A 207 11.46 -4.06 -11.61
CA LYS A 207 10.85 -5.40 -11.72
C LYS A 207 10.52 -6.07 -10.37
N ARG A 208 10.54 -5.32 -9.28
CA ARG A 208 10.24 -5.82 -7.93
C ARG A 208 8.78 -5.69 -7.56
N ASN A 209 8.12 -4.64 -8.09
CA ASN A 209 6.75 -4.30 -7.78
C ASN A 209 5.95 -4.00 -9.04
N PHE A 210 4.66 -4.33 -9.01
CA PHE A 210 3.67 -3.70 -9.86
C PHE A 210 3.33 -2.34 -9.27
N ILE A 211 3.17 -1.34 -10.13
CA ILE A 211 2.60 -0.04 -9.77
C ILE A 211 1.25 0.12 -10.41
N THR A 212 0.32 0.73 -9.67
CA THR A 212 -1.01 1.08 -10.17
C THR A 212 -1.36 2.48 -9.71
N ILE A 213 -1.76 3.35 -10.64
CA ILE A 213 -2.23 4.71 -10.38
C ILE A 213 -3.67 4.79 -10.88
N LEU A 214 -4.59 5.05 -9.96
CA LEU A 214 -6.02 5.16 -10.22
C LEU A 214 -6.50 6.57 -9.95
N GLU A 215 -7.43 7.07 -10.76
CA GLU A 215 -8.04 8.39 -10.60
C GLU A 215 -9.56 8.25 -10.49
N LYS A 216 -10.16 9.00 -9.56
CA LYS A 216 -11.61 9.08 -9.37
C LYS A 216 -12.25 10.08 -10.32
#